data_488ffc14d8efa2788ebe042582712a7b
#
_entry.id   488ffc14d8efa2788ebe042582712a7b
#
_cell.length_a   1.000
_cell.length_b   1.000
_cell.length_c   1.000
_cell.angle_alpha   90.00
_cell.angle_beta   90.00
_cell.angle_gamma   90.00
#
_symmetry.space_group_name_H-M   'P 1'
#
loop_
_entity.id
_entity.type
_entity.pdbx_description
1 polymer ?
#
loop_
_entity_poly.entity_id
_entity_poly.type
_entity_poly.pdbx_seq_one_letter_code
_entity_poly.pdbx_strand_id
1 'polypeptide(L)'
;MNVRLKRARELAGYAVQLTKDEGLPTMLKRGAGFVKRRCFGKRARYLPAKKVLEAQRAEMAGKTAADCGLPTISILTPLYNTPEKYLREFLDSFVNQTAPNGQLCLADASDAEHADVKRIVEEYQTKNQRIVYKKIENKGIAANTNAAAELAAGEYLALADHDDILAPHAMYTMGKAILQLRAQGEPDGFLYSDEALFSKSIQRPMVAHFKPDYAPDYLLCCNYICHLAVFQKALWDEIGGERPECDGSQDHDLFLRLVEKTSGAAHVPQVLY
;
A
#
# COMPACT_ATOMS: atom_id res chain seq x y z
N MET A 1 -10.46 20.07 -23.07
CA MET A 1 -11.82 20.41 -22.54
C MET A 1 -11.78 20.20 -21.03
N ASN A 2 -12.12 21.22 -20.25
CA ASN A 2 -11.95 21.24 -18.79
C ASN A 2 -12.81 20.11 -18.15
N VAL A 3 -12.18 19.21 -17.39
CA VAL A 3 -12.82 18.06 -16.72
C VAL A 3 -14.04 18.49 -15.87
N ARG A 4 -13.98 19.68 -15.27
CA ARG A 4 -15.10 20.25 -14.50
C ARG A 4 -16.32 20.55 -15.36
N LEU A 5 -16.11 21.04 -16.58
CA LEU A 5 -17.19 21.34 -17.53
C LEU A 5 -17.84 20.04 -18.07
N LYS A 6 -17.05 19.01 -18.35
CA LYS A 6 -17.54 17.67 -18.75
C LYS A 6 -18.45 17.08 -17.66
N ARG A 7 -17.97 17.08 -16.42
CA ARG A 7 -18.72 16.55 -15.25
C ARG A 7 -19.99 17.34 -14.94
N ALA A 8 -19.95 18.68 -15.12
CA ALA A 8 -21.15 19.50 -14.97
C ALA A 8 -22.23 19.19 -16.01
N ARG A 9 -21.84 18.94 -17.28
CA ARG A 9 -22.76 18.51 -18.35
C ARG A 9 -23.36 17.13 -18.07
N GLU A 10 -22.57 16.18 -17.63
CA GLU A 10 -23.03 14.85 -17.25
C GLU A 10 -24.08 14.90 -16.10
N LEU A 11 -23.81 15.69 -15.07
CA LEU A 11 -24.75 15.90 -13.95
C LEU A 11 -26.02 16.59 -14.40
N ALA A 12 -25.95 17.57 -15.29
CA ALA A 12 -27.12 18.24 -15.85
C ALA A 12 -27.96 17.27 -16.71
N GLY A 13 -27.30 16.48 -17.55
CA GLY A 13 -27.97 15.42 -18.35
C GLY A 13 -28.68 14.39 -17.47
N TYR A 14 -28.03 13.92 -16.41
CA TYR A 14 -28.60 13.01 -15.43
C TYR A 14 -29.84 13.63 -14.73
N ALA A 15 -29.77 14.90 -14.31
CA ALA A 15 -30.87 15.59 -13.69
C ALA A 15 -32.10 15.72 -14.61
N VAL A 16 -31.85 16.05 -15.90
CA VAL A 16 -32.93 16.12 -16.92
C VAL A 16 -33.56 14.74 -17.14
N GLN A 17 -32.76 13.68 -17.26
CA GLN A 17 -33.27 12.33 -17.42
C GLN A 17 -34.09 11.90 -16.22
N LEU A 18 -33.58 12.10 -15.01
CA LEU A 18 -34.25 11.77 -13.77
C LEU A 18 -35.59 12.53 -13.61
N THR A 19 -35.64 13.78 -14.07
CA THR A 19 -36.90 14.56 -14.06
C THR A 19 -37.93 13.98 -15.00
N LYS A 20 -37.52 13.47 -16.16
CA LYS A 20 -38.41 12.79 -17.13
C LYS A 20 -38.93 11.47 -16.59
N ASP A 21 -38.07 10.67 -15.97
CA ASP A 21 -38.37 9.30 -15.56
C ASP A 21 -39.13 9.23 -14.22
N GLU A 22 -38.71 10.05 -13.24
CA GLU A 22 -39.22 9.98 -11.86
C GLU A 22 -39.87 11.29 -11.35
N GLY A 23 -39.92 12.32 -12.16
CA GLY A 23 -40.54 13.59 -11.87
C GLY A 23 -39.62 14.59 -11.09
N LEU A 24 -39.97 15.86 -11.20
CA LEU A 24 -39.26 16.98 -10.58
C LEU A 24 -39.06 16.85 -9.04
N PRO A 25 -40.07 16.42 -8.25
CA PRO A 25 -39.87 16.27 -6.80
C PRO A 25 -38.78 15.28 -6.44
N THR A 26 -38.70 14.15 -7.15
CA THR A 26 -37.67 13.13 -6.93
C THR A 26 -36.28 13.65 -7.30
N MET A 27 -36.14 14.35 -8.42
CA MET A 27 -34.92 14.99 -8.84
C MET A 27 -34.43 16.01 -7.78
N LEU A 28 -35.31 16.87 -7.31
CA LEU A 28 -34.99 17.85 -6.26
C LEU A 28 -34.55 17.18 -4.94
N LYS A 29 -35.27 16.12 -4.51
CA LYS A 29 -34.92 15.35 -3.31
C LYS A 29 -33.55 14.67 -3.43
N ARG A 30 -33.24 14.06 -4.59
CA ARG A 30 -31.93 13.43 -4.84
C ARG A 30 -30.83 14.50 -4.98
N GLY A 31 -31.11 15.64 -5.63
CA GLY A 31 -30.21 16.80 -5.71
C GLY A 31 -29.88 17.37 -4.33
N ALA A 32 -30.90 17.62 -3.49
CA ALA A 32 -30.70 18.06 -2.13
C ALA A 32 -29.91 17.05 -1.28
N GLY A 33 -30.20 15.73 -1.44
CA GLY A 33 -29.44 14.65 -0.81
C GLY A 33 -27.97 14.60 -1.27
N PHE A 34 -27.70 14.85 -2.56
CA PHE A 34 -26.35 14.95 -3.10
C PHE A 34 -25.58 16.15 -2.50
N VAL A 35 -26.21 17.33 -2.50
CA VAL A 35 -25.63 18.54 -1.89
C VAL A 35 -25.40 18.34 -0.40
N LYS A 36 -26.37 17.81 0.33
CA LYS A 36 -26.24 17.52 1.76
C LYS A 36 -25.08 16.56 2.03
N ARG A 37 -24.94 15.46 1.27
CA ARG A 37 -23.81 14.54 1.41
C ARG A 37 -22.47 15.20 1.10
N ARG A 38 -22.42 16.03 0.04
CA ARG A 38 -21.20 16.71 -0.41
C ARG A 38 -20.76 17.82 0.55
N CYS A 39 -21.70 18.57 1.12
CA CYS A 39 -21.42 19.73 1.97
C CYS A 39 -21.38 19.38 3.47
N PHE A 40 -22.21 18.43 3.92
CA PHE A 40 -22.45 18.14 5.34
C PHE A 40 -22.26 16.65 5.67
N GLY A 41 -22.02 15.78 4.68
CA GLY A 41 -21.76 14.36 4.92
C GLY A 41 -20.48 14.19 5.74
N LYS A 42 -20.53 13.38 6.80
CA LYS A 42 -19.30 12.93 7.46
C LYS A 42 -18.50 12.18 6.41
N ARG A 43 -17.32 12.71 6.02
CA ARG A 43 -16.41 11.99 5.17
C ARG A 43 -15.90 10.78 5.93
N ALA A 44 -15.92 9.63 5.30
CA ALA A 44 -15.26 8.46 5.84
C ALA A 44 -13.79 8.82 6.12
N ARG A 45 -13.31 8.50 7.31
CA ARG A 45 -11.92 8.64 7.69
C ARG A 45 -11.32 7.25 7.65
N TYR A 46 -10.45 7.01 6.70
CA TYR A 46 -9.76 5.74 6.55
C TYR A 46 -8.51 5.66 7.43
N LEU A 47 -7.90 6.80 7.73
CA LEU A 47 -6.78 6.88 8.66
C LEU A 47 -7.26 7.01 10.10
N PRO A 48 -6.55 6.41 11.07
CA PRO A 48 -6.82 6.57 12.48
C PRO A 48 -6.82 8.04 12.92
N ALA A 49 -7.53 8.32 13.99
CA ALA A 49 -7.48 9.66 14.58
C ALA A 49 -6.05 9.98 15.06
N LYS A 50 -5.65 11.25 15.00
CA LYS A 50 -4.32 11.72 15.40
C LYS A 50 -3.88 11.18 16.77
N LYS A 51 -4.79 11.17 17.76
CA LYS A 51 -4.53 10.62 19.10
C LYS A 51 -4.13 9.14 19.11
N VAL A 52 -4.63 8.34 18.15
CA VAL A 52 -4.27 6.91 18.02
C VAL A 52 -2.86 6.78 17.49
N LEU A 53 -2.50 7.56 16.47
CA LEU A 53 -1.14 7.59 15.92
C LEU A 53 -0.12 8.09 16.96
N GLU A 54 -0.50 9.09 17.75
CA GLU A 54 0.34 9.60 18.87
C GLU A 54 0.52 8.54 19.96
N ALA A 55 -0.53 7.78 20.30
CA ALA A 55 -0.43 6.68 21.27
C ALA A 55 0.49 5.56 20.75
N GLN A 56 0.40 5.20 19.47
CA GLN A 56 1.31 4.21 18.86
C GLN A 56 2.76 4.70 18.89
N ARG A 57 3.02 5.97 18.55
CA ARG A 57 4.36 6.56 18.65
C ARG A 57 4.89 6.57 20.08
N ALA A 58 4.04 6.88 21.06
CA ALA A 58 4.41 6.86 22.47
C ALA A 58 4.74 5.42 22.95
N GLU A 59 3.98 4.42 22.53
CA GLU A 59 4.26 3.00 22.81
C GLU A 59 5.61 2.55 22.24
N MET A 60 5.98 3.10 21.08
CA MET A 60 7.20 2.73 20.35
C MET A 60 8.38 3.68 20.60
N ALA A 61 8.19 4.72 21.41
CA ALA A 61 9.23 5.71 21.66
C ALA A 61 10.48 5.08 22.30
N GLY A 62 11.65 5.39 21.73
CA GLY A 62 12.94 4.89 22.16
C GLY A 62 13.23 3.42 21.81
N LYS A 63 12.31 2.74 21.14
CA LYS A 63 12.49 1.35 20.71
C LYS A 63 13.12 1.28 19.32
N THR A 64 13.91 0.25 19.11
CA THR A 64 14.45 -0.14 17.79
C THR A 64 13.58 -1.21 17.13
N ALA A 65 13.89 -1.59 15.89
CA ALA A 65 13.22 -2.70 15.23
C ALA A 65 13.39 -4.03 15.99
N ALA A 66 14.54 -4.22 16.66
CA ALA A 66 14.86 -5.46 17.37
C ALA A 66 14.12 -5.60 18.71
N ASP A 67 13.80 -4.49 19.39
CA ASP A 67 13.26 -4.48 20.75
C ASP A 67 11.83 -3.92 20.88
N CYS A 68 11.22 -3.52 19.76
CA CYS A 68 9.85 -3.04 19.76
C CYS A 68 8.79 -4.14 19.99
N GLY A 69 9.19 -5.41 19.97
CA GLY A 69 8.30 -6.55 20.16
C GLY A 69 7.36 -6.83 18.99
N LEU A 70 7.61 -6.23 17.83
CA LEU A 70 6.88 -6.51 16.58
C LEU A 70 7.79 -7.26 15.60
N PRO A 71 7.25 -8.17 14.77
CA PRO A 71 8.00 -8.79 13.69
C PRO A 71 8.57 -7.74 12.73
N THR A 72 9.81 -7.92 12.28
CA THR A 72 10.45 -7.02 11.31
C THR A 72 9.92 -7.30 9.91
N ILE A 73 9.51 -6.25 9.21
CA ILE A 73 8.97 -6.31 7.85
C ILE A 73 9.92 -5.56 6.92
N SER A 74 10.52 -6.24 5.94
CA SER A 74 11.31 -5.62 4.88
C SER A 74 10.41 -5.28 3.71
N ILE A 75 10.31 -3.99 3.37
CA ILE A 75 9.53 -3.49 2.26
C ILE A 75 10.42 -3.50 1.03
N LEU A 76 10.03 -4.25 0.01
CA LEU A 76 10.74 -4.42 -1.26
C LEU A 76 10.21 -3.39 -2.25
N THR A 77 11.09 -2.53 -2.75
CA THR A 77 10.70 -1.50 -3.71
C THR A 77 11.75 -1.36 -4.80
N PRO A 78 11.44 -1.83 -6.02
CA PRO A 78 12.26 -1.52 -7.18
C PRO A 78 12.08 -0.05 -7.58
N LEU A 79 13.17 0.67 -7.81
CA LEU A 79 13.15 2.04 -8.31
C LEU A 79 13.52 2.05 -9.80
N TYR A 80 12.78 2.81 -10.61
CA TYR A 80 13.13 3.05 -12.00
C TYR A 80 12.66 4.44 -12.43
N ASN A 81 13.61 5.35 -12.63
CA ASN A 81 13.37 6.73 -13.09
C ASN A 81 12.30 7.47 -12.29
N THR A 82 12.24 7.23 -10.99
CA THR A 82 11.18 7.74 -10.10
C THR A 82 11.25 9.26 -10.02
N PRO A 83 10.18 9.99 -10.36
CA PRO A 83 10.15 11.44 -10.19
C PRO A 83 10.40 11.84 -8.74
N GLU A 84 11.27 12.85 -8.50
CA GLU A 84 11.68 13.31 -7.17
C GLU A 84 10.51 13.49 -6.21
N LYS A 85 9.41 14.10 -6.69
CA LYS A 85 8.21 14.34 -5.86
C LYS A 85 7.67 13.05 -5.25
N TYR A 86 7.46 12.01 -6.06
CA TYR A 86 6.87 10.74 -5.62
C TYR A 86 7.85 9.97 -4.75
N LEU A 87 9.13 9.93 -5.14
CA LEU A 87 10.17 9.31 -4.34
C LEU A 87 10.24 9.91 -2.93
N ARG A 88 10.20 11.24 -2.80
CA ARG A 88 10.20 11.90 -1.49
C ARG A 88 8.93 11.61 -0.70
N GLU A 89 7.75 11.65 -1.33
CA GLU A 89 6.48 11.31 -0.67
C GLU A 89 6.48 9.86 -0.17
N PHE A 90 7.00 8.93 -0.94
CA PHE A 90 7.17 7.53 -0.55
C PHE A 90 8.14 7.37 0.63
N LEU A 91 9.36 7.91 0.52
CA LEU A 91 10.38 7.87 1.59
C LEU A 91 9.89 8.52 2.89
N ASP A 92 9.20 9.67 2.79
CA ASP A 92 8.57 10.32 3.93
C ASP A 92 7.52 9.44 4.59
N SER A 93 6.72 8.72 3.81
CA SER A 93 5.71 7.80 4.32
C SER A 93 6.32 6.65 5.15
N PHE A 94 7.49 6.15 4.72
CA PHE A 94 8.24 5.14 5.45
C PHE A 94 8.89 5.70 6.72
N VAL A 95 9.58 6.84 6.62
CA VAL A 95 10.27 7.45 7.77
C VAL A 95 9.29 7.84 8.88
N ASN A 96 8.08 8.26 8.50
CA ASN A 96 7.02 8.69 9.42
C ASN A 96 6.13 7.57 9.97
N GLN A 97 6.47 6.30 9.76
CA GLN A 97 5.74 5.19 10.38
C GLN A 97 5.69 5.31 11.90
N THR A 98 4.58 4.85 12.51
CA THR A 98 4.40 4.91 13.97
C THR A 98 5.18 3.86 14.73
N ALA A 99 5.72 2.83 14.05
CA ALA A 99 6.53 1.77 14.64
C ALA A 99 7.85 1.59 13.86
N PRO A 100 8.94 1.19 14.55
CA PRO A 100 10.27 1.07 13.95
C PRO A 100 10.53 -0.27 13.27
N ASN A 101 9.59 -1.20 13.25
CA ASN A 101 9.75 -2.57 12.75
C ASN A 101 9.83 -2.72 11.22
N GLY A 102 9.81 -1.62 10.47
CA GLY A 102 10.02 -1.63 9.02
C GLY A 102 11.48 -1.46 8.63
N GLN A 103 11.94 -2.21 7.62
CA GLN A 103 13.15 -1.95 6.83
C GLN A 103 12.71 -1.62 5.40
N LEU A 104 13.36 -0.67 4.74
CA LEU A 104 13.07 -0.33 3.34
C LEU A 104 14.25 -0.77 2.46
N CYS A 105 13.99 -1.70 1.55
CA CYS A 105 14.97 -2.29 0.63
C CYS A 105 14.74 -1.74 -0.77
N LEU A 106 15.64 -0.89 -1.23
CA LEU A 106 15.55 -0.18 -2.50
C LEU A 106 16.57 -0.74 -3.50
N ALA A 107 16.07 -1.31 -4.60
CA ALA A 107 16.89 -1.73 -5.75
C ALA A 107 16.69 -0.73 -6.90
N ASP A 108 17.66 0.13 -7.13
CA ASP A 108 17.56 1.22 -8.11
C ASP A 108 18.13 0.81 -9.47
N ALA A 109 17.22 0.63 -10.41
CA ALA A 109 17.49 0.33 -11.81
C ALA A 109 17.44 1.58 -12.73
N SER A 110 17.36 2.79 -12.16
CA SER A 110 17.22 4.04 -12.93
C SER A 110 18.39 4.27 -13.89
N ASP A 111 18.10 4.92 -15.00
CA ASP A 111 19.10 5.31 -16.01
C ASP A 111 20.06 6.39 -15.49
N ALA A 112 21.17 6.60 -16.19
CA ALA A 112 22.18 7.58 -15.82
C ALA A 112 21.65 9.03 -15.79
N GLU A 113 20.63 9.33 -16.60
CA GLU A 113 19.96 10.64 -16.65
C GLU A 113 19.15 10.93 -15.37
N HIS A 114 18.84 9.90 -14.58
CA HIS A 114 18.06 9.98 -13.33
C HIS A 114 18.95 9.75 -12.09
N ALA A 115 20.18 10.26 -12.11
CA ALA A 115 21.13 10.16 -10.98
C ALA A 115 20.64 10.84 -9.69
N ASP A 116 19.65 11.71 -9.79
CA ASP A 116 18.96 12.35 -8.66
C ASP A 116 18.23 11.34 -7.77
N VAL A 117 17.75 10.21 -8.30
CA VAL A 117 17.14 9.13 -7.51
C VAL A 117 18.09 8.65 -6.42
N LYS A 118 19.34 8.30 -6.78
CA LYS A 118 20.38 7.89 -5.84
C LYS A 118 20.64 8.97 -4.78
N ARG A 119 20.85 10.22 -5.22
CA ARG A 119 21.14 11.36 -4.33
C ARG A 119 20.04 11.56 -3.29
N ILE A 120 18.76 11.48 -3.73
CA ILE A 120 17.62 11.61 -2.82
C ILE A 120 17.60 10.47 -1.80
N VAL A 121 17.81 9.22 -2.22
CA VAL A 121 17.84 8.08 -1.29
C VAL A 121 18.97 8.25 -0.26
N GLU A 122 20.17 8.66 -0.70
CA GLU A 122 21.31 8.91 0.20
C GLU A 122 21.01 10.00 1.25
N GLU A 123 20.26 11.05 0.89
CA GLU A 123 19.79 12.07 1.85
C GLU A 123 18.94 11.47 2.98
N TYR A 124 18.11 10.47 2.67
CA TYR A 124 17.26 9.79 3.66
C TYR A 124 18.04 8.74 4.46
N GLN A 125 18.99 8.03 3.84
CA GLN A 125 19.83 7.05 4.53
C GLN A 125 20.67 7.69 5.65
N THR A 126 21.16 8.92 5.44
CA THR A 126 21.89 9.65 6.50
C THR A 126 21.08 9.86 7.76
N LYS A 127 19.76 9.89 7.65
CA LYS A 127 18.80 10.15 8.75
C LYS A 127 18.12 8.88 9.25
N ASN A 128 18.09 7.83 8.45
CA ASN A 128 17.39 6.60 8.79
C ASN A 128 18.12 5.35 8.26
N GLN A 129 18.83 4.67 9.16
CA GLN A 129 19.61 3.46 8.82
C GLN A 129 18.76 2.25 8.43
N ARG A 130 17.42 2.32 8.56
CA ARG A 130 16.51 1.27 8.11
C ARG A 130 16.26 1.30 6.59
N ILE A 131 16.79 2.30 5.89
CA ILE A 131 16.74 2.38 4.42
C ILE A 131 18.03 1.76 3.87
N VAL A 132 17.90 0.66 3.15
CA VAL A 132 19.01 -0.04 2.49
C VAL A 132 18.86 0.14 0.99
N TYR A 133 19.94 0.44 0.29
CA TYR A 133 19.94 0.79 -1.12
C TYR A 133 21.02 0.05 -1.88
N LYS A 134 20.69 -0.40 -3.09
CA LYS A 134 21.60 -1.01 -4.05
C LYS A 134 21.31 -0.48 -5.44
N LYS A 135 22.32 0.03 -6.15
CA LYS A 135 22.22 0.33 -7.58
C LYS A 135 22.35 -0.97 -8.36
N ILE A 136 21.46 -1.19 -9.32
CA ILE A 136 21.41 -2.40 -10.15
C ILE A 136 21.26 -2.04 -11.63
N GLU A 137 21.45 -3.02 -12.50
CA GLU A 137 21.04 -2.97 -13.89
C GLU A 137 19.55 -3.28 -14.00
N ASN A 138 18.84 -2.57 -14.89
CA ASN A 138 17.42 -2.84 -15.13
C ASN A 138 17.24 -4.17 -15.90
N LYS A 139 16.53 -5.11 -15.28
CA LYS A 139 16.23 -6.44 -15.84
C LYS A 139 14.73 -6.78 -15.81
N GLY A 140 13.86 -5.78 -15.70
CA GLY A 140 12.43 -5.93 -15.54
C GLY A 140 11.99 -5.88 -14.08
N ILE A 141 10.69 -5.68 -13.85
CA ILE A 141 10.15 -5.39 -12.50
C ILE A 141 10.38 -6.56 -11.54
N ALA A 142 10.10 -7.80 -11.96
CA ALA A 142 10.28 -8.96 -11.12
C ALA A 142 11.77 -9.18 -10.72
N ALA A 143 12.68 -9.07 -11.68
CA ALA A 143 14.11 -9.21 -11.39
C ALA A 143 14.62 -8.09 -10.47
N ASN A 144 14.12 -6.86 -10.63
CA ASN A 144 14.47 -5.72 -9.79
C ASN A 144 13.90 -5.87 -8.37
N THR A 145 12.67 -6.40 -8.22
CA THR A 145 12.07 -6.74 -6.92
C THR A 145 12.86 -7.85 -6.22
N ASN A 146 13.26 -8.88 -6.96
CA ASN A 146 14.12 -9.93 -6.43
C ASN A 146 15.46 -9.37 -5.91
N ALA A 147 16.05 -8.40 -6.62
CA ALA A 147 17.28 -7.73 -6.17
C ALA A 147 17.05 -6.88 -4.90
N ALA A 148 15.85 -6.31 -4.70
CA ALA A 148 15.48 -5.66 -3.45
C ALA A 148 15.34 -6.68 -2.30
N ALA A 149 14.83 -7.88 -2.58
CA ALA A 149 14.71 -8.94 -1.59
C ALA A 149 16.06 -9.45 -1.07
N GLU A 150 17.14 -9.37 -1.88
CA GLU A 150 18.50 -9.70 -1.42
C GLU A 150 18.98 -8.80 -0.26
N LEU A 151 18.39 -7.60 -0.11
CA LEU A 151 18.73 -6.65 0.96
C LEU A 151 17.91 -6.88 2.23
N ALA A 152 16.89 -7.74 2.16
CA ALA A 152 15.92 -7.92 3.21
C ALA A 152 16.48 -8.72 4.39
N ALA A 153 16.44 -8.13 5.58
CA ALA A 153 16.81 -8.74 6.84
C ALA A 153 15.60 -9.06 7.75
N GLY A 154 14.39 -8.66 7.33
CA GLY A 154 13.16 -8.88 8.07
C GLY A 154 12.67 -10.32 8.02
N GLU A 155 11.90 -10.71 9.02
CA GLU A 155 11.20 -11.98 9.07
C GLU A 155 10.07 -12.05 8.01
N TYR A 156 9.48 -10.90 7.73
CA TYR A 156 8.45 -10.71 6.69
C TYR A 156 8.94 -9.80 5.58
N LEU A 157 8.39 -10.00 4.41
CA LEU A 157 8.54 -9.13 3.24
C LEU A 157 7.20 -8.45 2.95
N ALA A 158 7.26 -7.25 2.38
CA ALA A 158 6.12 -6.53 1.84
C ALA A 158 6.48 -5.95 0.47
N LEU A 159 5.53 -5.95 -0.46
CA LEU A 159 5.70 -5.28 -1.75
C LEU A 159 5.17 -3.84 -1.65
N ALA A 160 5.89 -2.89 -2.21
CA ALA A 160 5.42 -1.51 -2.36
C ALA A 160 6.01 -0.83 -3.58
N ASP A 161 5.18 -0.07 -4.29
CA ASP A 161 5.59 0.72 -5.44
C ASP A 161 6.23 2.04 -5.00
N HIS A 162 7.18 2.53 -5.81
CA HIS A 162 8.00 3.70 -5.50
C HIS A 162 7.30 5.06 -5.66
N ASP A 163 6.09 5.08 -6.19
CA ASP A 163 5.25 6.27 -6.42
C ASP A 163 3.96 6.27 -5.59
N ASP A 164 3.84 5.30 -4.68
CA ASP A 164 2.74 5.17 -3.73
C ASP A 164 3.11 5.61 -2.30
N ILE A 165 2.20 5.49 -1.36
CA ILE A 165 2.36 5.95 0.02
C ILE A 165 1.84 4.93 1.02
N LEU A 166 2.65 4.58 2.00
CA LEU A 166 2.23 3.79 3.16
C LEU A 166 1.43 4.65 4.15
N ALA A 167 0.32 4.13 4.65
CA ALA A 167 -0.38 4.78 5.76
C ALA A 167 0.54 4.83 7.00
N PRO A 168 0.47 5.89 7.83
CA PRO A 168 1.44 6.10 8.93
C PRO A 168 1.45 4.98 9.98
N HIS A 169 0.43 4.16 10.05
CA HIS A 169 0.30 3.05 11.00
C HIS A 169 0.47 1.66 10.35
N ALA A 170 0.90 1.60 9.09
CA ALA A 170 0.94 0.34 8.34
C ALA A 170 1.83 -0.71 9.02
N MET A 171 3.07 -0.36 9.35
CA MET A 171 4.02 -1.28 9.99
C MET A 171 3.57 -1.72 11.38
N TYR A 172 3.03 -0.80 12.18
CA TYR A 172 2.46 -1.11 13.48
C TYR A 172 1.29 -2.11 13.36
N THR A 173 0.34 -1.81 12.46
CA THR A 173 -0.87 -2.60 12.29
C THR A 173 -0.56 -4.01 11.78
N MET A 174 0.28 -4.13 10.74
CA MET A 174 0.70 -5.44 10.23
C MET A 174 1.47 -6.24 11.29
N GLY A 175 2.40 -5.63 12.00
CA GLY A 175 3.13 -6.29 13.10
C GLY A 175 2.20 -6.80 14.20
N LYS A 176 1.20 -6.01 14.63
CA LYS A 176 0.20 -6.45 15.61
C LYS A 176 -0.71 -7.55 15.08
N ALA A 177 -1.12 -7.49 13.80
CA ALA A 177 -1.93 -8.55 13.17
C ALA A 177 -1.18 -9.89 13.14
N ILE A 178 0.09 -9.89 12.77
CA ILE A 178 0.94 -11.09 12.79
C ILE A 178 1.00 -11.68 14.20
N LEU A 179 1.28 -10.87 15.22
CA LEU A 179 1.33 -11.34 16.61
C LEU A 179 -0.01 -11.90 17.10
N GLN A 180 -1.11 -11.28 16.67
CA GLN A 180 -2.46 -11.75 17.01
C GLN A 180 -2.75 -13.12 16.39
N LEU A 181 -2.44 -13.32 15.10
CA LEU A 181 -2.60 -14.62 14.42
C LEU A 181 -1.77 -15.69 15.14
N ARG A 182 -0.50 -15.43 15.45
CA ARG A 182 0.36 -16.35 16.21
C ARG A 182 -0.23 -16.72 17.58
N ALA A 183 -0.73 -15.74 18.30
CA ALA A 183 -1.33 -15.98 19.62
C ALA A 183 -2.62 -16.81 19.55
N GLN A 184 -3.32 -16.78 18.42
CA GLN A 184 -4.52 -17.57 18.14
C GLN A 184 -4.23 -18.93 17.53
N GLY A 185 -2.98 -19.20 17.15
CA GLY A 185 -2.60 -20.42 16.41
C GLY A 185 -3.09 -20.43 14.95
N GLU A 186 -3.42 -19.23 14.43
CA GLU A 186 -3.87 -19.05 13.05
C GLU A 186 -2.67 -18.85 12.11
N PRO A 187 -2.80 -19.21 10.82
CA PRO A 187 -1.74 -19.00 9.84
C PRO A 187 -1.36 -17.52 9.70
N ASP A 188 -0.08 -17.22 9.84
CA ASP A 188 0.50 -15.88 9.72
C ASP A 188 1.44 -15.74 8.51
N GLY A 189 1.45 -16.74 7.62
CA GLY A 189 2.38 -16.80 6.49
C GLY A 189 2.15 -15.74 5.42
N PHE A 190 0.90 -15.31 5.21
CA PHE A 190 0.53 -14.31 4.22
C PHE A 190 -0.64 -13.45 4.72
N LEU A 191 -0.45 -12.12 4.71
CA LEU A 191 -1.45 -11.12 5.08
C LEU A 191 -1.60 -10.08 3.98
N TYR A 192 -2.76 -9.44 3.90
CA TYR A 192 -2.98 -8.27 3.02
C TYR A 192 -3.95 -7.28 3.65
N SER A 193 -3.88 -6.01 3.21
CA SER A 193 -4.73 -4.93 3.71
C SER A 193 -5.59 -4.32 2.62
N ASP A 194 -6.55 -3.48 3.04
CA ASP A 194 -7.24 -2.55 2.14
C ASP A 194 -6.29 -1.46 1.64
N GLU A 195 -6.67 -0.82 0.53
CA GLU A 195 -5.93 0.27 -0.10
C GLU A 195 -6.85 1.44 -0.48
N ALA A 196 -6.27 2.61 -0.78
CA ALA A 196 -7.04 3.76 -1.23
C ALA A 196 -6.30 4.61 -2.25
N LEU A 197 -6.99 5.01 -3.31
CA LEU A 197 -6.48 5.96 -4.29
C LEU A 197 -6.72 7.40 -3.83
N PHE A 198 -5.73 8.25 -3.96
CA PHE A 198 -5.84 9.68 -3.69
C PHE A 198 -5.19 10.52 -4.79
N SER A 199 -5.55 11.81 -4.89
CA SER A 199 -4.96 12.73 -5.87
C SER A 199 -4.19 13.88 -5.26
N LYS A 200 -4.52 14.26 -4.02
CA LYS A 200 -3.94 15.43 -3.34
C LYS A 200 -3.51 15.17 -1.91
N SER A 201 -4.15 14.23 -1.23
CA SER A 201 -3.86 13.94 0.17
C SER A 201 -4.45 12.60 0.57
N ILE A 202 -3.66 11.79 1.26
CA ILE A 202 -4.09 10.51 1.86
C ILE A 202 -5.23 10.67 2.87
N GLN A 203 -5.40 11.85 3.45
CA GLN A 203 -6.52 12.16 4.35
C GLN A 203 -7.85 12.34 3.63
N ARG A 204 -7.82 12.41 2.29
CA ARG A 204 -9.00 12.60 1.43
C ARG A 204 -8.92 11.70 0.22
N PRO A 205 -8.99 10.37 0.41
CA PRO A 205 -8.96 9.44 -0.69
C PRO A 205 -10.13 9.68 -1.64
N MET A 206 -9.89 9.38 -2.91
CA MET A 206 -10.92 9.45 -3.95
C MET A 206 -11.77 8.19 -3.96
N VAL A 207 -11.10 7.05 -3.81
CA VAL A 207 -11.69 5.72 -3.80
C VAL A 207 -10.96 4.91 -2.73
N ALA A 208 -11.67 4.13 -1.94
CA ALA A 208 -11.11 3.09 -1.09
C ALA A 208 -11.54 1.73 -1.65
N HIS A 209 -10.58 0.84 -1.77
CA HIS A 209 -10.80 -0.54 -2.14
C HIS A 209 -10.82 -1.38 -0.86
N PHE A 210 -12.02 -1.70 -0.40
CA PHE A 210 -12.24 -2.66 0.67
C PHE A 210 -12.25 -4.05 0.06
N LYS A 211 -11.26 -4.82 0.43
CA LYS A 211 -11.06 -6.16 -0.13
C LYS A 211 -11.89 -7.18 0.64
N PRO A 212 -12.34 -8.27 0.01
CA PRO A 212 -12.97 -9.37 0.74
C PRO A 212 -11.94 -10.08 1.62
N ASP A 213 -12.41 -10.86 2.59
CA ASP A 213 -11.60 -11.90 3.19
C ASP A 213 -11.13 -12.88 2.12
N TYR A 214 -10.13 -13.70 2.43
CA TYR A 214 -9.51 -14.57 1.43
C TYR A 214 -10.55 -15.39 0.64
N ALA A 215 -10.57 -15.15 -0.66
CA ALA A 215 -11.50 -15.74 -1.61
C ALA A 215 -10.71 -16.39 -2.76
N PRO A 216 -10.41 -17.70 -2.68
CA PRO A 216 -9.54 -18.38 -3.64
C PRO A 216 -10.04 -18.28 -5.07
N ASP A 217 -11.33 -18.50 -5.33
CA ASP A 217 -11.90 -18.42 -6.70
C ASP A 217 -11.79 -17.00 -7.26
N TYR A 218 -11.90 -15.99 -6.41
CA TYR A 218 -11.76 -14.60 -6.83
C TYR A 218 -10.30 -14.26 -7.14
N LEU A 219 -9.36 -14.77 -6.34
CA LEU A 219 -7.92 -14.60 -6.62
C LEU A 219 -7.51 -15.27 -7.93
N LEU A 220 -8.09 -16.42 -8.29
CA LEU A 220 -7.86 -17.05 -9.59
C LEU A 220 -8.35 -16.20 -10.77
N CYS A 221 -9.39 -15.38 -10.55
CA CYS A 221 -9.96 -14.53 -11.60
C CYS A 221 -9.25 -13.19 -11.75
N CYS A 222 -8.78 -12.61 -10.68
CA CYS A 222 -8.09 -11.31 -10.67
C CYS A 222 -7.22 -11.11 -9.42
N ASN A 223 -6.16 -10.32 -9.56
CA ASN A 223 -5.35 -9.90 -8.43
C ASN A 223 -6.09 -8.81 -7.62
N TYR A 224 -6.95 -9.21 -6.68
CA TYR A 224 -7.61 -8.27 -5.77
C TYR A 224 -6.77 -7.92 -4.54
N ILE A 225 -5.72 -8.69 -4.26
CA ILE A 225 -4.84 -8.50 -3.10
C ILE A 225 -3.97 -7.26 -3.28
N CYS A 226 -3.30 -7.12 -4.43
CA CYS A 226 -2.40 -5.98 -4.75
C CYS A 226 -1.53 -5.55 -3.55
N HIS A 227 -1.67 -4.32 -3.09
CA HIS A 227 -0.94 -3.76 -1.95
C HIS A 227 -1.90 -3.41 -0.78
N LEU A 228 -1.48 -3.41 0.47
CA LEU A 228 -0.18 -3.88 0.97
C LEU A 228 -0.26 -5.40 1.22
N ALA A 229 0.59 -6.16 0.55
CA ALA A 229 0.76 -7.60 0.77
C ALA A 229 1.99 -7.82 1.64
N VAL A 230 1.88 -8.65 2.70
CA VAL A 230 2.93 -8.97 3.66
C VAL A 230 3.00 -10.47 3.84
N PHE A 231 4.17 -11.07 3.65
CA PHE A 231 4.33 -12.53 3.74
C PHE A 231 5.68 -12.92 4.35
N GLN A 232 5.77 -14.12 4.89
CA GLN A 232 7.01 -14.62 5.50
C GLN A 232 8.14 -14.71 4.46
N LYS A 233 9.33 -14.23 4.83
CA LYS A 233 10.51 -14.34 3.98
C LYS A 233 10.85 -15.79 3.64
N ALA A 234 10.65 -16.72 4.56
CA ALA A 234 10.86 -18.14 4.33
C ALA A 234 10.02 -18.71 3.17
N LEU A 235 8.77 -18.22 3.01
CA LEU A 235 7.91 -18.62 1.88
C LEU A 235 8.45 -18.04 0.56
N TRP A 236 8.90 -16.79 0.56
CA TRP A 236 9.56 -16.19 -0.61
C TRP A 236 10.78 -16.99 -1.05
N ASP A 237 11.64 -17.35 -0.10
CA ASP A 237 12.84 -18.13 -0.36
C ASP A 237 12.49 -19.55 -0.90
N GLU A 238 11.42 -20.18 -0.36
CA GLU A 238 10.95 -21.50 -0.79
C GLU A 238 10.41 -21.48 -2.23
N ILE A 239 9.63 -20.46 -2.60
CA ILE A 239 9.01 -20.37 -3.93
C ILE A 239 9.92 -19.72 -4.98
N GLY A 240 11.08 -19.17 -4.58
CA GLY A 240 12.08 -18.57 -5.45
C GLY A 240 11.77 -17.16 -5.93
N GLY A 241 10.97 -16.39 -5.16
CA GLY A 241 10.68 -14.99 -5.47
C GLY A 241 9.72 -14.77 -6.65
N GLU A 242 9.77 -13.59 -7.24
CA GLU A 242 9.03 -13.24 -8.45
C GLU A 242 9.66 -13.85 -9.70
N ARG A 243 8.83 -14.20 -10.68
CA ARG A 243 9.24 -14.80 -11.95
C ARG A 243 9.34 -13.72 -13.03
N PRO A 244 10.52 -13.50 -13.63
CA PRO A 244 10.68 -12.50 -14.70
C PRO A 244 9.80 -12.73 -15.93
N GLU A 245 9.46 -13.98 -16.22
CA GLU A 245 8.54 -14.34 -17.30
C GLU A 245 7.09 -13.89 -17.05
N CYS A 246 6.78 -13.47 -15.81
CA CYS A 246 5.47 -12.95 -15.39
C CYS A 246 5.44 -11.42 -15.27
N ASP A 247 6.45 -10.70 -15.78
CA ASP A 247 6.49 -9.23 -15.73
C ASP A 247 5.17 -8.61 -16.24
N GLY A 248 4.61 -7.69 -15.43
CA GLY A 248 3.28 -7.09 -15.64
C GLY A 248 2.14 -7.83 -14.95
N SER A 249 2.37 -9.05 -14.40
CA SER A 249 1.46 -9.81 -13.56
C SER A 249 2.22 -10.59 -12.48
N GLN A 250 3.45 -10.18 -12.18
CA GLN A 250 4.39 -10.84 -11.27
C GLN A 250 3.81 -10.98 -9.85
N ASP A 251 3.09 -9.97 -9.36
CA ASP A 251 2.44 -9.99 -8.04
C ASP A 251 1.35 -11.06 -7.98
N HIS A 252 0.54 -11.17 -9.04
CA HIS A 252 -0.53 -12.15 -9.10
C HIS A 252 0.02 -13.58 -9.11
N ASP A 253 1.04 -13.85 -9.94
CA ASP A 253 1.76 -15.13 -9.97
C ASP A 253 2.36 -15.45 -8.59
N LEU A 254 3.01 -14.46 -7.95
CA LEU A 254 3.58 -14.60 -6.63
C LEU A 254 2.50 -14.98 -5.60
N PHE A 255 1.38 -14.26 -5.56
CA PHE A 255 0.32 -14.50 -4.58
C PHE A 255 -0.35 -15.87 -4.76
N LEU A 256 -0.56 -16.31 -5.99
CA LEU A 256 -1.06 -17.66 -6.28
C LEU A 256 -0.12 -18.73 -5.75
N ARG A 257 1.19 -18.60 -5.92
CA ARG A 257 2.19 -19.53 -5.39
C ARG A 257 2.31 -19.47 -3.86
N LEU A 258 2.15 -18.28 -3.26
CA LEU A 258 2.14 -18.13 -1.81
C LEU A 258 0.95 -18.83 -1.17
N VAL A 259 -0.27 -18.68 -1.71
CA VAL A 259 -1.46 -19.31 -1.14
C VAL A 259 -1.47 -20.84 -1.31
N GLU A 260 -0.72 -21.38 -2.25
CA GLU A 260 -0.47 -22.84 -2.34
C GLU A 260 0.37 -23.38 -1.19
N LYS A 261 1.21 -22.53 -0.56
CA LYS A 261 2.08 -22.88 0.57
C LYS A 261 1.48 -22.58 1.94
N THR A 262 0.50 -21.70 1.96
CA THR A 262 -0.22 -21.31 3.18
C THR A 262 -1.65 -21.82 3.12
N SER A 263 -2.34 -21.89 4.23
CA SER A 263 -3.78 -22.23 4.24
C SER A 263 -4.68 -21.09 3.75
N GLY A 264 -4.13 -20.15 2.97
CA GLY A 264 -4.78 -18.94 2.49
C GLY A 264 -4.02 -17.68 2.90
N ALA A 265 -4.71 -16.53 2.92
CA ALA A 265 -4.15 -15.25 3.30
C ALA A 265 -5.07 -14.55 4.32
N ALA A 266 -4.48 -13.93 5.35
CA ALA A 266 -5.25 -13.21 6.37
C ALA A 266 -5.54 -11.77 5.93
N HIS A 267 -6.79 -11.36 5.97
CA HIS A 267 -7.19 -9.99 5.65
C HIS A 267 -7.09 -9.06 6.88
N VAL A 268 -6.42 -7.95 6.73
CA VAL A 268 -6.37 -6.86 7.69
C VAL A 268 -7.28 -5.73 7.18
N PRO A 269 -8.55 -5.62 7.66
CA PRO A 269 -9.55 -4.73 7.09
C PRO A 269 -9.31 -3.25 7.46
N GLN A 270 -8.15 -2.75 7.08
CA GLN A 270 -7.72 -1.36 7.28
C GLN A 270 -6.99 -0.86 6.03
N VAL A 271 -7.20 0.41 5.69
CA VAL A 271 -6.48 1.06 4.59
C VAL A 271 -5.07 1.37 5.07
N LEU A 272 -4.09 0.59 4.57
CA LEU A 272 -2.68 0.72 4.93
C LEU A 272 -1.80 1.19 3.77
N TYR A 273 -2.39 1.24 2.54
CA TYR A 273 -1.71 1.61 1.30
C TYR A 273 -2.53 2.59 0.46
#